data_93b574082e47d2bef578fed3afc70715
#
_entry.id   93b574082e47d2bef578fed3afc70715
#
_cell.length_a   1.000
_cell.length_b   1.000
_cell.length_c   1.000
_cell.angle_alpha   90.00
_cell.angle_beta   90.00
_cell.angle_gamma   90.00
#
_symmetry.space_group_name_H-M   'P 1'
#
loop_
_entity.id
_entity.type
_entity.pdbx_description
1 polymer ?
#
loop_
_entity_poly.entity_id
_entity_poly.type
_entity_poly.pdbx_seq_one_letter_code
_entity_poly.pdbx_strand_id
1 'polypeptide(L)'
;MKTPSSLALILAALCLVGSPARAVVMSDLYEARVPVTDQSGPERNSALQQAFDAVLVRVTGDRAAGGTLAASLGNPGQYMQQYRYEQAPVDPANPTAAPGLMLWVRFDAGVVDKGLRAAHAPVWGAERPRTLVWLALPDRILNATDSSPLMQALFIAAEQRGIVLLFPQMDATDKAAVSAADITTFNDARLSQASTRYHADAVLVGAVAPAEGQFAARWQWLLSGQPMNWQTPAGDQSLVAVDGIEVAADKFAARYAVASDATDEDGVALQVDGIDSLDAYAKVLTYLGGLTTVRAVHVQRVAGGSVYYSLDIHGSLENLESALVLGGLLSSAETAAPSAVSGNASAAGAIPAPLHYSYKH
;
A
#
# COMPACT_ATOMS: atom_id res chain seq x y z
N MET A 1 -52.08 -41.73 27.53
CA MET A 1 -51.91 -41.65 26.05
C MET A 1 -50.89 -40.56 25.79
N LYS A 2 -49.80 -40.94 25.18
CA LYS A 2 -48.56 -40.18 25.08
C LYS A 2 -48.50 -39.40 23.76
N THR A 3 -48.21 -38.12 23.82
CA THR A 3 -47.83 -37.33 22.63
C THR A 3 -46.34 -37.09 22.62
N PRO A 4 -45.62 -37.32 21.51
CA PRO A 4 -44.20 -37.02 21.45
C PRO A 4 -43.94 -35.56 21.00
N SER A 5 -43.05 -34.88 21.73
CA SER A 5 -42.56 -33.56 21.43
C SER A 5 -41.55 -33.63 20.26
N SER A 6 -41.86 -32.94 19.19
CA SER A 6 -40.97 -32.75 18.06
C SER A 6 -39.93 -31.64 18.38
N LEU A 7 -38.67 -32.05 18.55
CA LEU A 7 -37.53 -31.18 18.74
C LEU A 7 -37.12 -30.63 17.37
N ALA A 8 -37.44 -29.37 17.07
CA ALA A 8 -37.03 -28.69 15.88
C ALA A 8 -35.56 -28.21 16.06
N LEU A 9 -34.64 -28.84 15.35
CA LEU A 9 -33.24 -28.48 15.28
C LEU A 9 -33.09 -27.28 14.34
N ILE A 10 -32.98 -26.06 14.90
CA ILE A 10 -32.67 -24.86 14.12
C ILE A 10 -31.15 -24.85 13.88
N LEU A 11 -30.75 -25.23 12.69
CA LEU A 11 -29.38 -25.11 12.19
C LEU A 11 -29.17 -23.64 11.78
N ALA A 12 -28.58 -22.83 12.68
CA ALA A 12 -28.17 -21.47 12.37
C ALA A 12 -26.92 -21.54 11.45
N ALA A 13 -27.14 -21.41 10.15
CA ALA A 13 -26.12 -21.18 9.19
C ALA A 13 -25.52 -19.77 9.43
N LEU A 14 -24.40 -19.70 10.13
CA LEU A 14 -23.63 -18.48 10.31
C LEU A 14 -22.97 -18.15 8.96
N CYS A 15 -23.61 -17.32 8.16
CA CYS A 15 -22.99 -16.73 6.98
C CYS A 15 -21.85 -15.83 7.44
N LEU A 16 -20.62 -16.33 7.37
CA LEU A 16 -19.41 -15.50 7.41
C LEU A 16 -19.44 -14.61 6.16
N VAL A 17 -20.00 -13.44 6.30
CA VAL A 17 -19.83 -12.36 5.30
C VAL A 17 -18.38 -11.90 5.43
N GLY A 18 -17.51 -12.50 4.64
CA GLY A 18 -16.15 -12.01 4.47
C GLY A 18 -16.20 -10.61 3.86
N SER A 19 -15.91 -9.58 4.66
CA SER A 19 -15.72 -8.24 4.12
C SER A 19 -14.58 -8.29 3.10
N PRO A 20 -14.76 -7.75 1.88
CA PRO A 20 -13.69 -7.73 0.90
C PRO A 20 -12.52 -6.92 1.45
N ALA A 21 -11.33 -7.48 1.34
CA ALA A 21 -10.10 -6.78 1.62
C ALA A 21 -9.99 -5.58 0.68
N ARG A 22 -9.95 -4.38 1.23
CA ARG A 22 -9.70 -3.15 0.47
C ARG A 22 -8.28 -2.71 0.75
N ALA A 23 -7.49 -2.44 -0.28
CA ALA A 23 -6.26 -1.68 -0.12
C ALA A 23 -6.60 -0.35 0.58
N VAL A 24 -5.71 0.08 1.46
CA VAL A 24 -5.89 1.37 2.13
C VAL A 24 -5.40 2.44 1.17
N VAL A 25 -6.33 3.26 0.66
CA VAL A 25 -5.97 4.50 0.00
C VAL A 25 -5.40 5.42 1.08
N MET A 26 -4.12 5.74 1.01
CA MET A 26 -3.51 6.71 1.92
C MET A 26 -4.03 8.10 1.58
N SER A 27 -4.98 8.58 2.38
CA SER A 27 -5.58 9.92 2.21
C SER A 27 -4.63 11.06 2.57
N ASP A 28 -3.57 10.76 3.30
CA ASP A 28 -2.60 11.71 3.88
C ASP A 28 -1.21 11.66 3.20
N LEU A 29 -1.14 11.04 2.01
CA LEU A 29 0.12 10.89 1.26
C LEU A 29 0.84 12.23 1.03
N TYR A 30 0.08 13.30 0.78
CA TYR A 30 0.59 14.66 0.53
C TYR A 30 0.50 15.57 1.77
N GLU A 31 0.38 14.98 2.96
CA GLU A 31 0.35 15.71 4.22
C GLU A 31 1.60 15.41 5.04
N ALA A 32 2.08 16.39 5.80
CA ALA A 32 3.16 16.17 6.75
C ALA A 32 2.92 16.96 8.04
N ARG A 33 3.47 16.44 9.13
CA ARG A 33 3.50 17.09 10.45
C ARG A 33 4.96 17.23 10.89
N VAL A 34 5.35 18.45 11.16
CA VAL A 34 6.74 18.77 11.55
C VAL A 34 6.72 19.49 12.90
N PRO A 35 7.54 19.06 13.89
CA PRO A 35 7.65 19.79 15.13
C PRO A 35 8.26 21.17 14.90
N VAL A 36 7.72 22.18 15.58
CA VAL A 36 8.21 23.56 15.53
C VAL A 36 8.35 24.12 16.94
N THR A 37 9.28 25.04 17.11
CA THR A 37 9.52 25.69 18.40
C THR A 37 8.57 26.87 18.63
N ASP A 38 8.21 27.57 17.56
CA ASP A 38 7.30 28.72 17.58
C ASP A 38 6.56 28.89 16.24
N GLN A 39 5.78 29.97 16.13
CA GLN A 39 5.02 30.30 14.91
C GLN A 39 5.68 31.41 14.07
N SER A 40 6.97 31.68 14.27
CA SER A 40 7.70 32.69 13.51
C SER A 40 7.80 32.34 12.01
N GLY A 41 8.03 33.37 11.19
CA GLY A 41 8.18 33.18 9.75
C GLY A 41 9.38 32.28 9.39
N PRO A 42 10.57 32.49 9.97
CA PRO A 42 11.72 31.63 9.72
C PRO A 42 11.49 30.18 10.09
N GLU A 43 10.93 29.93 11.28
CA GLU A 43 10.63 28.57 11.78
C GLU A 43 9.61 27.87 10.88
N ARG A 44 8.53 28.57 10.50
CA ARG A 44 7.55 28.05 9.55
C ARG A 44 8.16 27.69 8.21
N ASN A 45 9.05 28.51 7.67
CA ASN A 45 9.69 28.24 6.37
C ASN A 45 10.61 27.00 6.45
N SER A 46 11.36 26.85 7.55
CA SER A 46 12.17 25.67 7.81
C SER A 46 11.30 24.41 7.91
N ALA A 47 10.23 24.47 8.69
CA ALA A 47 9.30 23.35 8.84
C ALA A 47 8.55 23.02 7.53
N LEU A 48 8.20 24.02 6.72
CA LEU A 48 7.61 23.82 5.41
C LEU A 48 8.54 23.06 4.45
N GLN A 49 9.85 23.38 4.48
CA GLN A 49 10.84 22.64 3.72
C GLN A 49 10.92 21.17 4.18
N GLN A 50 11.02 20.93 5.48
CA GLN A 50 11.05 19.57 6.05
C GLN A 50 9.78 18.78 5.72
N ALA A 51 8.61 19.44 5.78
CA ALA A 51 7.33 18.83 5.39
C ALA A 51 7.32 18.42 3.92
N PHE A 52 7.85 19.28 3.04
CA PHE A 52 7.92 19.01 1.61
C PHE A 52 8.88 17.86 1.32
N ASP A 53 10.07 17.86 1.94
CA ASP A 53 11.06 16.78 1.82
C ASP A 53 10.46 15.42 2.22
N ALA A 54 9.72 15.37 3.34
CA ALA A 54 9.05 14.16 3.80
C ALA A 54 7.97 13.67 2.81
N VAL A 55 7.20 14.59 2.22
CA VAL A 55 6.20 14.24 1.19
C VAL A 55 6.88 13.73 -0.08
N LEU A 56 7.97 14.36 -0.54
CA LEU A 56 8.72 13.89 -1.72
C LEU A 56 9.26 12.47 -1.52
N VAL A 57 9.86 12.17 -0.36
CA VAL A 57 10.32 10.80 -0.03
C VAL A 57 9.16 9.81 -0.09
N ARG A 58 8.01 10.17 0.46
CA ARG A 58 6.83 9.30 0.50
C ARG A 58 6.20 9.07 -0.87
N VAL A 59 6.08 10.13 -1.68
CA VAL A 59 5.43 10.08 -3.00
C VAL A 59 6.33 9.43 -4.05
N THR A 60 7.65 9.60 -3.96
CA THR A 60 8.58 8.94 -4.90
C THR A 60 9.00 7.55 -4.44
N GLY A 61 8.96 7.31 -3.13
CA GLY A 61 9.56 6.13 -2.51
C GLY A 61 11.09 6.15 -2.46
N ASP A 62 11.73 7.21 -2.90
CA ASP A 62 13.19 7.39 -2.85
C ASP A 62 13.60 8.19 -1.60
N ARG A 63 14.45 7.60 -0.75
CA ARG A 63 14.95 8.25 0.48
C ARG A 63 15.74 9.53 0.21
N ALA A 64 16.40 9.61 -0.94
CA ALA A 64 17.18 10.79 -1.32
C ALA A 64 16.33 11.92 -1.90
N ALA A 65 15.06 11.67 -2.20
CA ALA A 65 14.19 12.61 -2.91
C ALA A 65 14.07 13.97 -2.21
N GLY A 66 13.95 13.98 -0.86
CA GLY A 66 13.90 15.23 -0.09
C GLY A 66 15.07 16.15 -0.36
N GLY A 67 16.31 15.62 -0.34
CA GLY A 67 17.50 16.42 -0.61
C GLY A 67 17.74 16.74 -2.08
N THR A 68 17.48 15.78 -2.97
CA THR A 68 17.83 15.90 -4.40
C THR A 68 16.76 16.59 -5.23
N LEU A 69 15.49 16.22 -5.04
CA LEU A 69 14.39 16.76 -5.82
C LEU A 69 13.87 18.09 -5.28
N ALA A 70 13.87 18.30 -3.96
CA ALA A 70 13.43 19.56 -3.38
C ALA A 70 14.18 20.76 -3.94
N ALA A 71 15.49 20.62 -4.15
CA ALA A 71 16.32 21.69 -4.75
C ALA A 71 15.89 22.01 -6.20
N SER A 72 15.52 21.00 -6.99
CA SER A 72 15.08 21.16 -8.38
C SER A 72 13.65 21.69 -8.50
N LEU A 73 12.79 21.33 -7.54
CA LEU A 73 11.39 21.76 -7.49
C LEU A 73 11.21 23.19 -6.95
N GLY A 74 12.22 23.71 -6.22
CA GLY A 74 12.26 25.09 -5.76
C GLY A 74 11.42 25.34 -4.50
N ASN A 75 10.69 26.46 -4.43
CA ASN A 75 10.01 26.89 -3.21
C ASN A 75 8.81 25.99 -2.87
N PRO A 76 8.79 25.31 -1.70
CA PRO A 76 7.66 24.47 -1.27
C PRO A 76 6.33 25.21 -1.16
N GLY A 77 6.36 26.53 -0.94
CA GLY A 77 5.16 27.34 -0.82
C GLY A 77 4.26 27.33 -2.06
N GLN A 78 4.82 27.07 -3.23
CA GLN A 78 4.04 26.98 -4.49
C GLN A 78 3.23 25.67 -4.61
N TYR A 79 3.59 24.65 -3.84
CA TYR A 79 2.93 23.35 -3.77
C TYR A 79 1.95 23.27 -2.61
N MET A 80 2.05 24.19 -1.63
CA MET A 80 1.26 24.18 -0.41
C MET A 80 -0.20 24.58 -0.70
N GLN A 81 -1.14 23.69 -0.33
CA GLN A 81 -2.57 23.96 -0.39
C GLN A 81 -3.07 24.60 0.92
N GLN A 82 -2.62 24.07 2.06
CA GLN A 82 -3.07 24.49 3.38
C GLN A 82 -2.02 24.18 4.45
N TYR A 83 -1.98 24.99 5.52
CA TYR A 83 -1.24 24.67 6.75
C TYR A 83 -2.01 25.12 7.97
N ARG A 84 -1.69 24.52 9.12
CA ARG A 84 -2.17 24.93 10.44
C ARG A 84 -1.19 24.48 11.52
N TYR A 85 -1.28 25.13 12.68
CA TYR A 85 -0.55 24.70 13.87
C TYR A 85 -1.43 23.80 14.72
N GLU A 86 -0.87 22.72 15.19
CA GLU A 86 -1.52 21.71 16.02
C GLU A 86 -0.68 21.47 17.29
N GLN A 87 -1.30 21.02 18.36
CA GLN A 87 -0.57 20.50 19.50
C GLN A 87 -0.11 19.08 19.20
N ALA A 88 1.16 18.78 19.52
CA ALA A 88 1.65 17.41 19.43
C ALA A 88 0.87 16.51 20.41
N PRO A 89 0.67 15.23 20.09
CA PRO A 89 0.17 14.26 21.05
C PRO A 89 1.03 14.28 22.33
N VAL A 90 0.38 14.15 23.47
CA VAL A 90 1.09 14.07 24.77
C VAL A 90 1.90 12.78 24.77
N ASP A 91 3.19 12.88 25.09
CA ASP A 91 4.06 11.72 25.25
C ASP A 91 3.56 10.87 26.44
N PRO A 92 3.15 9.61 26.22
CA PRO A 92 2.73 8.73 27.31
C PRO A 92 3.82 8.50 28.36
N ALA A 93 5.10 8.62 27.98
CA ALA A 93 6.23 8.48 28.90
C ALA A 93 6.44 9.74 29.76
N ASN A 94 5.91 10.90 29.31
CA ASN A 94 5.98 12.16 30.08
C ASN A 94 4.65 12.93 30.00
N PRO A 95 3.58 12.43 30.64
CA PRO A 95 2.23 12.99 30.54
C PRO A 95 2.07 14.39 31.16
N THR A 96 3.06 14.87 31.90
CA THR A 96 3.07 16.20 32.53
C THR A 96 3.83 17.25 31.70
N ALA A 97 4.51 16.84 30.62
CA ALA A 97 5.15 17.78 29.72
C ALA A 97 4.12 18.62 28.97
N ALA A 98 4.43 19.89 28.74
CA ALA A 98 3.61 20.71 27.87
C ALA A 98 3.61 20.10 26.46
N PRO A 99 2.44 20.00 25.80
CA PRO A 99 2.39 19.47 24.44
C PRO A 99 3.23 20.35 23.51
N GLY A 100 4.05 19.71 22.69
CA GLY A 100 4.84 20.41 21.68
C GLY A 100 3.94 21.06 20.62
N LEU A 101 4.49 21.98 19.85
CA LEU A 101 3.83 22.60 18.72
C LEU A 101 4.22 21.87 17.44
N MET A 102 3.26 21.58 16.57
CA MET A 102 3.44 20.96 15.27
C MET A 102 2.92 21.86 14.18
N LEU A 103 3.62 21.94 13.05
CA LEU A 103 3.10 22.48 11.80
C LEU A 103 2.55 21.31 10.97
N TRP A 104 1.24 21.28 10.75
CA TRP A 104 0.63 20.41 9.77
C TRP A 104 0.52 21.14 8.43
N VAL A 105 0.94 20.47 7.36
CA VAL A 105 0.91 21.01 6.00
C VAL A 105 0.27 20.01 5.07
N ARG A 106 -0.59 20.49 4.17
CA ARG A 106 -1.11 19.74 3.04
C ARG A 106 -0.62 20.38 1.75
N PHE A 107 -0.05 19.57 0.88
CA PHE A 107 0.35 19.98 -0.46
C PHE A 107 -0.71 19.56 -1.49
N ASP A 108 -0.77 20.29 -2.60
CA ASP A 108 -1.64 19.96 -3.73
C ASP A 108 -1.05 18.79 -4.51
N ALA A 109 -1.72 17.63 -4.47
CA ALA A 109 -1.27 16.40 -5.10
C ALA A 109 -1.00 16.59 -6.60
N GLY A 110 -1.92 17.25 -7.32
CA GLY A 110 -1.77 17.44 -8.76
C GLY A 110 -0.59 18.33 -9.13
N VAL A 111 -0.31 19.38 -8.32
CA VAL A 111 0.83 20.28 -8.53
C VAL A 111 2.15 19.56 -8.20
N VAL A 112 2.20 18.77 -7.10
CA VAL A 112 3.37 17.98 -6.72
C VAL A 112 3.68 16.93 -7.79
N ASP A 113 2.71 16.15 -8.21
CA ASP A 113 2.88 15.09 -9.23
C ASP A 113 3.31 15.67 -10.58
N LYS A 114 2.75 16.82 -10.96
CA LYS A 114 3.18 17.53 -12.17
C LYS A 114 4.64 17.98 -12.06
N GLY A 115 5.05 18.49 -10.89
CA GLY A 115 6.43 18.88 -10.63
C GLY A 115 7.38 17.69 -10.69
N LEU A 116 7.02 16.56 -10.06
CA LEU A 116 7.80 15.32 -10.08
C LEU A 116 7.98 14.78 -11.51
N ARG A 117 6.91 14.73 -12.29
CA ARG A 117 6.99 14.34 -13.71
C ARG A 117 7.90 15.27 -14.52
N ALA A 118 7.80 16.57 -14.32
CA ALA A 118 8.68 17.53 -14.99
C ALA A 118 10.16 17.38 -14.59
N ALA A 119 10.43 16.89 -13.37
CA ALA A 119 11.75 16.56 -12.86
C ALA A 119 12.21 15.14 -13.22
N HIS A 120 11.46 14.40 -14.02
CA HIS A 120 11.70 12.99 -14.37
C HIS A 120 11.81 12.06 -13.15
N ALA A 121 11.12 12.40 -12.06
CA ALA A 121 11.09 11.57 -10.86
C ALA A 121 9.93 10.56 -10.90
N PRO A 122 10.10 9.35 -10.38
CA PRO A 122 9.02 8.38 -10.30
C PRO A 122 7.94 8.85 -9.34
N VAL A 123 6.68 8.45 -9.60
CA VAL A 123 5.55 8.72 -8.72
C VAL A 123 4.96 7.40 -8.24
N TRP A 124 4.99 7.18 -6.95
CA TRP A 124 4.32 6.07 -6.30
C TRP A 124 2.99 6.58 -5.72
N GLY A 125 1.89 6.12 -6.28
CA GLY A 125 0.54 6.60 -6.00
C GLY A 125 0.00 6.27 -4.61
N ALA A 126 -1.27 6.60 -4.40
CA ALA A 126 -1.95 6.40 -3.12
C ALA A 126 -2.30 4.93 -2.83
N GLU A 127 -2.32 4.08 -3.84
CA GLU A 127 -2.56 2.65 -3.71
C GLU A 127 -1.34 1.97 -3.10
N ARG A 128 -1.40 1.75 -1.78
CA ARG A 128 -0.31 1.15 -1.02
C ARG A 128 -0.66 -0.27 -0.58
N PRO A 129 0.23 -1.25 -0.78
CA PRO A 129 -0.04 -2.61 -0.35
C PRO A 129 -0.11 -2.67 1.17
N ARG A 130 -1.20 -3.25 1.70
CA ARG A 130 -1.26 -3.62 3.12
C ARG A 130 -0.30 -4.77 3.35
N THR A 131 0.71 -4.53 4.14
CA THR A 131 1.82 -5.45 4.35
C THR A 131 1.71 -6.11 5.71
N LEU A 132 1.39 -7.41 5.75
CA LEU A 132 1.45 -8.19 6.97
C LEU A 132 2.90 -8.51 7.32
N VAL A 133 3.32 -8.17 8.53
CA VAL A 133 4.70 -8.36 8.99
C VAL A 133 4.76 -9.49 10.02
N TRP A 134 5.36 -10.62 9.65
CA TRP A 134 5.78 -11.66 10.57
C TRP A 134 7.21 -11.38 11.04
N LEU A 135 7.38 -10.79 12.21
CA LEU A 135 8.70 -10.42 12.74
C LEU A 135 9.03 -11.20 14.01
N ALA A 136 9.99 -12.10 13.90
CA ALA A 136 10.55 -12.81 15.04
C ALA A 136 11.73 -12.05 15.63
N LEU A 137 11.64 -11.74 16.90
CA LEU A 137 12.73 -11.28 17.76
C LEU A 137 13.32 -12.47 18.52
N PRO A 138 14.50 -12.34 19.17
CA PRO A 138 15.10 -13.42 19.94
C PRO A 138 14.21 -13.99 21.05
N ASP A 139 13.33 -13.16 21.61
CA ASP A 139 12.49 -13.47 22.78
C ASP A 139 11.00 -13.64 22.44
N ARG A 140 10.52 -13.11 21.30
CA ARG A 140 9.10 -13.13 20.94
C ARG A 140 8.85 -12.88 19.44
N ILE A 141 7.62 -13.14 19.02
CA ILE A 141 7.08 -12.65 17.74
C ILE A 141 6.29 -11.37 18.01
N LEU A 142 6.56 -10.30 17.24
CA LEU A 142 5.77 -9.06 17.33
C LEU A 142 4.32 -9.30 16.90
N ASN A 143 3.41 -8.61 17.55
CA ASN A 143 1.98 -8.78 17.30
C ASN A 143 1.24 -7.43 17.39
N ALA A 144 0.00 -7.39 16.92
CA ALA A 144 -0.82 -6.18 16.82
C ALA A 144 -1.09 -5.47 18.17
N THR A 145 -0.90 -6.13 19.31
CA THR A 145 -1.09 -5.54 20.65
C THR A 145 0.21 -5.09 21.30
N ASP A 146 1.36 -5.26 20.63
CA ASP A 146 2.66 -4.82 21.14
C ASP A 146 2.70 -3.28 21.14
N SER A 147 3.05 -2.71 22.29
CA SER A 147 3.17 -1.26 22.51
C SER A 147 4.60 -0.83 22.83
N SER A 148 5.58 -1.66 22.47
CA SER A 148 7.00 -1.38 22.72
C SER A 148 7.50 -0.19 21.90
N PRO A 149 8.59 0.45 22.35
CA PRO A 149 9.27 1.49 21.55
C PRO A 149 9.68 1.01 20.15
N LEU A 150 10.04 -0.27 20.02
CA LEU A 150 10.32 -0.87 18.72
C LEU A 150 9.10 -0.82 17.79
N MET A 151 7.92 -1.22 18.28
CA MET A 151 6.69 -1.17 17.48
C MET A 151 6.38 0.26 17.02
N GLN A 152 6.54 1.24 17.91
CA GLN A 152 6.37 2.65 17.58
C GLN A 152 7.37 3.11 16.49
N ALA A 153 8.65 2.71 16.61
CA ALA A 153 9.66 3.04 15.61
C ALA A 153 9.35 2.44 14.23
N LEU A 154 8.83 1.21 14.18
CA LEU A 154 8.42 0.56 12.92
C LEU A 154 7.24 1.30 12.27
N PHE A 155 6.25 1.73 13.04
CA PHE A 155 5.13 2.51 12.51
C PHE A 155 5.55 3.89 12.03
N ILE A 156 6.46 4.57 12.75
CA ILE A 156 7.02 5.87 12.34
C ILE A 156 7.77 5.71 11.00
N ALA A 157 8.64 4.71 10.88
CA ALA A 157 9.35 4.44 9.63
C ALA A 157 8.38 4.13 8.48
N ALA A 158 7.37 3.32 8.74
CA ALA A 158 6.35 2.98 7.76
C ALA A 158 5.56 4.22 7.30
N GLU A 159 5.15 5.09 8.21
CA GLU A 159 4.46 6.36 7.90
C GLU A 159 5.34 7.29 7.07
N GLN A 160 6.61 7.44 7.45
CA GLN A 160 7.58 8.26 6.70
C GLN A 160 7.78 7.77 5.27
N ARG A 161 7.72 6.46 5.06
CA ARG A 161 7.89 5.82 3.75
C ARG A 161 6.58 5.57 3.01
N GLY A 162 5.44 5.86 3.62
CA GLY A 162 4.13 5.67 3.04
C GLY A 162 3.77 4.20 2.80
N ILE A 163 4.13 3.29 3.70
CA ILE A 163 3.70 1.88 3.67
C ILE A 163 2.75 1.58 4.81
N VAL A 164 1.82 0.66 4.55
CA VAL A 164 0.80 0.25 5.53
C VAL A 164 1.21 -1.08 6.13
N LEU A 165 1.58 -1.07 7.42
CA LEU A 165 1.94 -2.27 8.15
C LEU A 165 0.74 -2.85 8.92
N LEU A 166 0.62 -4.16 8.87
CA LEU A 166 -0.23 -4.98 9.72
C LEU A 166 0.63 -5.95 10.49
N PHE A 167 0.27 -6.25 11.73
CA PHE A 167 0.92 -7.30 12.52
C PHE A 167 -0.07 -8.39 12.89
N PRO A 168 0.37 -9.65 13.04
CA PRO A 168 -0.51 -10.75 13.42
C PRO A 168 -1.09 -10.51 14.82
N GLN A 169 -2.28 -11.02 15.07
CA GLN A 169 -2.91 -10.95 16.40
C GLN A 169 -2.23 -11.86 17.41
N MET A 170 -1.53 -12.88 16.94
CA MET A 170 -0.92 -13.95 17.74
C MET A 170 -1.92 -14.59 18.72
N ASP A 171 -3.18 -14.72 18.29
CA ASP A 171 -4.22 -15.47 18.98
C ASP A 171 -3.97 -16.98 18.92
N ALA A 172 -4.91 -17.79 19.42
CA ALA A 172 -4.76 -19.25 19.41
C ALA A 172 -4.61 -19.83 17.99
N THR A 173 -5.26 -19.20 17.00
CA THR A 173 -5.20 -19.62 15.59
C THR A 173 -3.81 -19.35 15.01
N ASP A 174 -3.27 -18.15 15.21
CA ASP A 174 -1.94 -17.79 14.72
C ASP A 174 -0.86 -18.65 15.38
N LYS A 175 -0.93 -18.83 16.72
CA LYS A 175 0.02 -19.66 17.48
C LYS A 175 0.02 -21.12 17.07
N ALA A 176 -1.12 -21.65 16.62
CA ALA A 176 -1.21 -23.00 16.06
C ALA A 176 -0.66 -23.10 14.64
N ALA A 177 -0.77 -22.02 13.86
CA ALA A 177 -0.36 -21.96 12.45
C ALA A 177 1.13 -21.65 12.26
N VAL A 178 1.69 -20.71 13.05
CA VAL A 178 3.05 -20.16 12.86
C VAL A 178 3.83 -20.17 14.17
N SER A 179 5.02 -20.76 14.14
CA SER A 179 6.02 -20.71 15.21
C SER A 179 7.15 -19.74 14.87
N ALA A 180 7.96 -19.36 15.87
CA ALA A 180 9.18 -18.58 15.63
C ALA A 180 10.16 -19.32 14.68
N ALA A 181 10.20 -20.66 14.73
CA ALA A 181 11.01 -21.45 13.80
C ALA A 181 10.54 -21.29 12.35
N ASP A 182 9.23 -21.25 12.09
CA ASP A 182 8.69 -21.04 10.75
C ASP A 182 9.11 -19.68 10.17
N ILE A 183 9.15 -18.63 11.01
CA ILE A 183 9.62 -17.29 10.62
C ILE A 183 11.13 -17.29 10.37
N THR A 184 11.92 -17.86 11.29
CA THR A 184 13.38 -17.81 11.19
C THR A 184 13.93 -18.68 10.07
N THR A 185 13.20 -19.69 9.63
CA THR A 185 13.55 -20.56 8.49
C THR A 185 12.88 -20.15 7.17
N PHE A 186 12.05 -19.10 7.20
CA PHE A 186 11.27 -18.65 6.05
C PHE A 186 10.41 -19.78 5.45
N ASN A 187 9.54 -20.36 6.27
CA ASN A 187 8.63 -21.42 5.83
C ASN A 187 7.47 -20.81 5.01
N ASP A 188 7.73 -20.57 3.72
CA ASP A 188 6.81 -19.85 2.80
C ASP A 188 5.40 -20.44 2.79
N ALA A 189 5.29 -21.76 2.78
CA ALA A 189 3.98 -22.42 2.72
C ALA A 189 3.12 -22.14 3.96
N ARG A 190 3.71 -22.24 5.17
CA ARG A 190 3.00 -21.98 6.43
C ARG A 190 2.69 -20.50 6.59
N LEU A 191 3.66 -19.63 6.30
CA LEU A 191 3.51 -18.18 6.42
C LEU A 191 2.45 -17.66 5.46
N SER A 192 2.46 -18.09 4.20
CA SER A 192 1.43 -17.74 3.22
C SER A 192 0.05 -18.21 3.64
N GLN A 193 -0.08 -19.47 4.09
CA GLN A 193 -1.36 -20.02 4.56
C GLN A 193 -1.91 -19.24 5.77
N ALA A 194 -1.08 -18.96 6.77
CA ALA A 194 -1.50 -18.21 7.95
C ALA A 194 -1.86 -16.75 7.63
N SER A 195 -1.22 -16.18 6.62
CA SER A 195 -1.45 -14.80 6.19
C SER A 195 -2.80 -14.59 5.50
N THR A 196 -3.43 -15.64 4.96
CA THR A 196 -4.70 -15.53 4.21
C THR A 196 -5.82 -14.87 5.00
N ARG A 197 -5.90 -15.12 6.31
CA ARG A 197 -6.93 -14.53 7.19
C ARG A 197 -6.84 -13.00 7.34
N TYR A 198 -5.67 -12.43 7.06
CA TYR A 198 -5.41 -10.99 7.19
C TYR A 198 -5.76 -10.22 5.93
N HIS A 199 -6.00 -10.91 4.84
CA HIS A 199 -6.27 -10.31 3.53
C HIS A 199 -5.24 -9.23 3.16
N ALA A 200 -3.96 -9.46 3.51
CA ALA A 200 -2.88 -8.55 3.19
C ALA A 200 -2.48 -8.69 1.71
N ASP A 201 -2.04 -7.57 1.11
CA ASP A 201 -1.64 -7.52 -0.29
C ASP A 201 -0.18 -7.99 -0.46
N ALA A 202 0.61 -7.88 0.63
CA ALA A 202 1.99 -8.35 0.71
C ALA A 202 2.28 -8.98 2.08
N VAL A 203 3.20 -9.91 2.14
CA VAL A 203 3.69 -10.51 3.39
C VAL A 203 5.18 -10.26 3.51
N LEU A 204 5.57 -9.59 4.58
CA LEU A 204 6.97 -9.33 4.93
C LEU A 204 7.34 -10.21 6.12
N VAL A 205 8.40 -10.99 5.96
CA VAL A 205 8.91 -11.89 7.00
C VAL A 205 10.27 -11.38 7.45
N GLY A 206 10.46 -11.19 8.76
CA GLY A 206 11.70 -10.72 9.36
C GLY A 206 12.13 -11.61 10.52
N ALA A 207 13.43 -11.91 10.58
CA ALA A 207 14.03 -12.65 11.68
C ALA A 207 15.25 -11.87 12.21
N VAL A 208 15.11 -11.32 13.40
CA VAL A 208 16.19 -10.62 14.12
C VAL A 208 16.88 -11.61 15.04
N ALA A 209 18.19 -11.69 14.95
CA ALA A 209 19.01 -12.60 15.76
C ALA A 209 20.27 -11.89 16.32
N PRO A 210 20.78 -12.31 17.48
CA PRO A 210 22.07 -11.85 17.99
C PRO A 210 23.21 -12.16 17.00
N ALA A 211 24.11 -11.21 16.80
CA ALA A 211 25.28 -11.32 15.95
C ALA A 211 26.44 -10.52 16.53
N GLU A 212 27.50 -11.17 16.97
CA GLU A 212 28.77 -10.55 17.46
C GLU A 212 28.58 -9.41 18.45
N GLY A 213 27.67 -9.57 19.43
CA GLY A 213 27.37 -8.55 20.45
C GLY A 213 26.38 -7.47 20.00
N GLN A 214 25.89 -7.56 18.79
CA GLN A 214 24.83 -6.73 18.21
C GLN A 214 23.67 -7.61 17.75
N PHE A 215 22.80 -7.09 16.89
CA PHE A 215 21.75 -7.83 16.22
C PHE A 215 21.91 -7.71 14.71
N ALA A 216 21.49 -8.73 13.99
CA ALA A 216 21.34 -8.70 12.53
C ALA A 216 19.95 -9.21 12.18
N ALA A 217 19.40 -8.77 11.06
CA ALA A 217 18.12 -9.26 10.60
C ALA A 217 18.19 -9.80 9.17
N ARG A 218 17.45 -10.87 8.94
CA ARG A 218 17.17 -11.42 7.61
C ARG A 218 15.71 -11.18 7.29
N TRP A 219 15.46 -10.81 6.06
CA TRP A 219 14.15 -10.42 5.57
C TRP A 219 13.80 -11.17 4.31
N GLN A 220 12.51 -11.45 4.16
CA GLN A 220 11.93 -12.00 2.94
C GLN A 220 10.60 -11.32 2.64
N TRP A 221 10.43 -10.91 1.40
CA TRP A 221 9.14 -10.45 0.90
C TRP A 221 8.50 -11.58 0.09
N LEU A 222 7.33 -12.05 0.57
CA LEU A 222 6.50 -13.01 -0.13
C LEU A 222 5.49 -12.24 -0.98
N LEU A 223 5.77 -12.14 -2.25
CA LEU A 223 4.84 -11.67 -3.27
C LEU A 223 4.55 -12.82 -4.22
N SER A 224 3.33 -12.86 -4.80
CA SER A 224 2.90 -13.90 -5.73
C SER A 224 3.98 -14.22 -6.78
N GLY A 225 4.73 -15.30 -6.59
CA GLY A 225 5.62 -15.92 -7.57
C GLY A 225 7.09 -16.04 -7.20
N GLN A 226 7.73 -15.04 -6.61
CA GLN A 226 9.17 -15.11 -6.31
C GLN A 226 9.49 -14.46 -4.95
N PRO A 227 10.04 -15.20 -3.97
CA PRO A 227 10.49 -14.62 -2.73
C PRO A 227 11.72 -13.73 -2.97
N MET A 228 11.70 -12.53 -2.40
CA MET A 228 12.82 -11.59 -2.46
C MET A 228 13.46 -11.48 -1.09
N ASN A 229 14.75 -11.83 -0.97
CA ASN A 229 15.48 -11.88 0.28
C ASN A 229 16.48 -10.74 0.39
N TRP A 230 16.70 -10.23 1.63
CA TRP A 230 17.80 -9.32 1.96
C TRP A 230 18.20 -9.45 3.43
N GLN A 231 19.28 -8.78 3.78
CA GLN A 231 19.78 -8.69 5.15
C GLN A 231 20.03 -7.21 5.48
N THR A 232 19.85 -6.86 6.75
CA THR A 232 20.23 -5.54 7.26
C THR A 232 21.58 -5.63 7.97
N PRO A 233 22.42 -4.57 7.92
CA PRO A 233 23.69 -4.53 8.64
C PRO A 233 23.49 -4.77 10.14
N ALA A 234 24.53 -5.27 10.81
CA ALA A 234 24.48 -5.46 12.25
C ALA A 234 24.40 -4.11 12.98
N GLY A 235 23.60 -4.07 14.05
CA GLY A 235 23.35 -2.86 14.83
C GLY A 235 22.51 -3.11 16.07
N ASP A 236 21.93 -2.06 16.61
CA ASP A 236 20.89 -2.15 17.64
C ASP A 236 19.65 -2.89 17.13
N GLN A 237 18.96 -3.61 18.00
CA GLN A 237 17.78 -4.41 17.64
C GLN A 237 16.70 -3.59 16.94
N SER A 238 16.46 -2.37 17.41
CA SER A 238 15.45 -1.48 16.80
C SER A 238 15.91 -0.97 15.46
N LEU A 239 17.18 -0.61 15.32
CA LEU A 239 17.75 -0.11 14.06
C LEU A 239 17.66 -1.17 12.96
N VAL A 240 18.10 -2.40 13.22
CA VAL A 240 18.06 -3.47 12.19
C VAL A 240 16.65 -3.84 11.77
N ALA A 241 15.66 -3.69 12.67
CA ALA A 241 14.26 -3.91 12.34
C ALA A 241 13.69 -2.74 11.49
N VAL A 242 13.98 -1.50 11.88
CA VAL A 242 13.59 -0.29 11.11
C VAL A 242 14.22 -0.30 9.72
N ASP A 243 15.53 -0.60 9.61
CA ASP A 243 16.21 -0.71 8.32
C ASP A 243 15.56 -1.76 7.42
N GLY A 244 15.03 -2.84 7.97
CA GLY A 244 14.28 -3.84 7.21
C GLY A 244 13.02 -3.27 6.56
N ILE A 245 12.27 -2.44 7.30
CA ILE A 245 11.09 -1.73 6.78
C ILE A 245 11.49 -0.69 5.73
N GLU A 246 12.59 0.04 5.96
CA GLU A 246 13.12 1.01 5.02
C GLU A 246 13.49 0.37 3.66
N VAL A 247 14.19 -0.78 3.70
CA VAL A 247 14.54 -1.54 2.48
C VAL A 247 13.30 -2.13 1.83
N ALA A 248 12.31 -2.58 2.61
CA ALA A 248 11.04 -3.03 2.05
C ALA A 248 10.34 -1.91 1.28
N ALA A 249 10.32 -0.68 1.82
CA ALA A 249 9.76 0.48 1.15
C ALA A 249 10.46 0.79 -0.19
N ASP A 250 11.80 0.72 -0.23
CA ASP A 250 12.56 0.89 -1.48
C ASP A 250 12.14 -0.15 -2.53
N LYS A 251 11.96 -1.41 -2.11
CA LYS A 251 11.54 -2.50 -3.01
C LYS A 251 10.10 -2.33 -3.49
N PHE A 252 9.20 -1.86 -2.64
CA PHE A 252 7.83 -1.53 -3.04
C PHE A 252 7.83 -0.39 -4.05
N ALA A 253 8.57 0.69 -3.77
CA ALA A 253 8.67 1.81 -4.69
C ALA A 253 9.23 1.39 -6.06
N ALA A 254 10.30 0.58 -6.06
CA ALA A 254 10.87 0.06 -7.31
C ALA A 254 9.88 -0.78 -8.14
N ARG A 255 8.88 -1.41 -7.48
CA ARG A 255 7.87 -2.22 -8.17
C ARG A 255 6.65 -1.42 -8.61
N TYR A 256 6.20 -0.49 -7.78
CA TYR A 256 4.88 0.16 -7.95
C TYR A 256 4.96 1.62 -8.37
N ALA A 257 6.11 2.29 -8.22
CA ALA A 257 6.24 3.65 -8.70
C ALA A 257 6.29 3.69 -10.23
N VAL A 258 5.54 4.62 -10.80
CA VAL A 258 5.52 4.86 -12.24
C VAL A 258 6.65 5.79 -12.60
N ALA A 259 7.58 5.32 -13.42
CA ALA A 259 8.67 6.14 -13.92
C ALA A 259 8.15 7.22 -14.88
N SER A 260 8.68 8.44 -14.78
CA SER A 260 8.21 9.58 -15.60
C SER A 260 8.66 9.52 -17.05
N ASP A 261 9.65 8.69 -17.36
CA ASP A 261 10.15 8.41 -18.72
C ASP A 261 9.48 7.20 -19.36
N ALA A 262 8.57 6.53 -18.63
CA ALA A 262 7.76 5.47 -19.19
C ALA A 262 6.87 6.04 -20.30
N THR A 263 6.84 5.35 -21.42
CA THR A 263 5.98 5.72 -22.57
C THR A 263 4.52 5.65 -22.10
N ASP A 264 3.81 6.77 -22.26
CA ASP A 264 2.36 6.79 -22.05
C ASP A 264 1.69 5.88 -23.11
N GLU A 265 0.72 5.10 -22.66
CA GLU A 265 -0.10 4.29 -23.55
C GLU A 265 -1.52 4.84 -23.58
N ASP A 266 -2.05 5.03 -24.78
CA ASP A 266 -3.40 5.52 -25.01
C ASP A 266 -4.31 4.37 -25.45
N GLY A 267 -5.56 4.43 -25.01
CA GLY A 267 -6.59 3.53 -25.52
C GLY A 267 -6.52 2.10 -24.97
N VAL A 268 -5.93 1.88 -23.80
CA VAL A 268 -5.93 0.57 -23.15
C VAL A 268 -7.36 0.13 -22.86
N ALA A 269 -7.79 -0.97 -23.47
CA ALA A 269 -9.14 -1.48 -23.32
C ALA A 269 -9.32 -2.22 -22.00
N LEU A 270 -10.34 -1.84 -21.22
CA LEU A 270 -10.71 -2.48 -19.95
C LEU A 270 -12.20 -2.81 -19.95
N GLN A 271 -12.55 -4.07 -19.67
CA GLN A 271 -13.91 -4.50 -19.40
C GLN A 271 -14.07 -4.75 -17.90
N VAL A 272 -15.12 -4.20 -17.30
CA VAL A 272 -15.49 -4.47 -15.91
C VAL A 272 -16.89 -5.01 -15.86
N ASP A 273 -17.05 -6.21 -15.31
CA ASP A 273 -18.33 -6.90 -15.12
C ASP A 273 -18.88 -6.68 -13.70
N GLY A 274 -20.18 -6.98 -13.50
CA GLY A 274 -20.84 -6.86 -12.20
C GLY A 274 -21.23 -5.42 -11.83
N ILE A 275 -21.34 -4.52 -12.82
CA ILE A 275 -21.80 -3.14 -12.60
C ILE A 275 -23.32 -3.08 -12.82
N ASP A 276 -24.07 -3.42 -11.77
CA ASP A 276 -25.53 -3.56 -11.84
C ASP A 276 -26.30 -2.33 -11.32
N SER A 277 -25.58 -1.30 -10.86
CA SER A 277 -26.19 -0.08 -10.31
C SER A 277 -25.41 1.18 -10.70
N LEU A 278 -26.09 2.33 -10.64
CA LEU A 278 -25.45 3.63 -10.85
C LEU A 278 -24.37 3.92 -9.78
N ASP A 279 -24.58 3.44 -8.55
CA ASP A 279 -23.61 3.58 -7.46
C ASP A 279 -22.32 2.77 -7.76
N ALA A 280 -22.45 1.52 -8.21
CA ALA A 280 -21.32 0.71 -8.65
C ALA A 280 -20.57 1.37 -9.83
N TYR A 281 -21.32 1.88 -10.80
CA TYR A 281 -20.74 2.60 -11.93
C TYR A 281 -19.96 3.84 -11.48
N ALA A 282 -20.53 4.68 -10.62
CA ALA A 282 -19.87 5.87 -10.11
C ALA A 282 -18.62 5.54 -9.30
N LYS A 283 -18.66 4.49 -8.47
CA LYS A 283 -17.52 4.01 -7.69
C LYS A 283 -16.38 3.55 -8.58
N VAL A 284 -16.66 2.73 -9.59
CA VAL A 284 -15.64 2.24 -10.53
C VAL A 284 -15.04 3.40 -11.32
N LEU A 285 -15.86 4.32 -11.82
CA LEU A 285 -15.37 5.48 -12.58
C LEU A 285 -14.48 6.39 -11.70
N THR A 286 -14.90 6.67 -10.46
CA THR A 286 -14.12 7.45 -9.51
C THR A 286 -12.81 6.75 -9.15
N TYR A 287 -12.87 5.44 -8.93
CA TYR A 287 -11.70 4.62 -8.65
C TYR A 287 -10.69 4.66 -9.80
N LEU A 288 -11.12 4.37 -11.03
CA LEU A 288 -10.24 4.38 -12.20
C LEU A 288 -9.60 5.76 -12.43
N GLY A 289 -10.39 6.83 -12.28
CA GLY A 289 -9.90 8.21 -12.41
C GLY A 289 -8.99 8.67 -11.26
N GLY A 290 -9.00 7.97 -10.11
CA GLY A 290 -8.13 8.22 -8.96
C GLY A 290 -6.79 7.48 -9.02
N LEU A 291 -6.63 6.49 -9.91
CA LEU A 291 -5.39 5.75 -10.04
C LEU A 291 -4.28 6.65 -10.61
N THR A 292 -3.12 6.67 -9.95
CA THR A 292 -1.94 7.45 -10.40
C THR A 292 -1.43 7.02 -11.78
N THR A 293 -1.67 5.76 -12.14
CA THR A 293 -1.36 5.19 -13.45
C THR A 293 -2.34 5.61 -14.54
N VAL A 294 -3.49 6.19 -14.22
CA VAL A 294 -4.53 6.55 -15.19
C VAL A 294 -4.54 8.06 -15.40
N ARG A 295 -4.36 8.49 -16.66
CA ARG A 295 -4.41 9.89 -17.09
C ARG A 295 -5.82 10.32 -17.46
N ALA A 296 -6.56 9.47 -18.18
CA ALA A 296 -7.94 9.70 -18.58
C ALA A 296 -8.73 8.39 -18.66
N VAL A 297 -10.03 8.48 -18.36
CA VAL A 297 -10.98 7.35 -18.44
C VAL A 297 -12.07 7.72 -19.45
N HIS A 298 -12.19 6.93 -20.49
CA HIS A 298 -13.20 7.08 -21.52
C HIS A 298 -14.16 5.88 -21.50
N VAL A 299 -15.43 6.14 -21.22
CA VAL A 299 -16.47 5.10 -21.28
C VAL A 299 -16.83 4.86 -22.73
N GLN A 300 -16.61 3.67 -23.23
CA GLN A 300 -16.88 3.27 -24.60
C GLN A 300 -18.30 2.69 -24.77
N ARG A 301 -18.70 1.83 -23.83
CA ARG A 301 -19.98 1.15 -23.91
C ARG A 301 -20.43 0.65 -22.53
N VAL A 302 -21.72 0.63 -22.30
CA VAL A 302 -22.38 -0.03 -21.16
C VAL A 302 -23.36 -1.05 -21.71
N ALA A 303 -23.23 -2.32 -21.31
CA ALA A 303 -24.11 -3.39 -21.81
C ALA A 303 -24.18 -4.57 -20.83
N GLY A 304 -25.37 -4.95 -20.40
CA GLY A 304 -25.61 -6.21 -19.70
C GLY A 304 -24.89 -6.38 -18.35
N GLY A 305 -24.75 -5.30 -17.56
CA GLY A 305 -23.99 -5.35 -16.30
C GLY A 305 -22.47 -5.24 -16.48
N SER A 306 -22.00 -5.03 -17.72
CA SER A 306 -20.59 -4.79 -18.06
C SER A 306 -20.40 -3.38 -18.58
N VAL A 307 -19.27 -2.76 -18.18
CA VAL A 307 -18.85 -1.47 -18.72
C VAL A 307 -17.47 -1.62 -19.39
N TYR A 308 -17.37 -1.06 -20.60
CA TYR A 308 -16.17 -1.06 -21.39
C TYR A 308 -15.53 0.33 -21.35
N TYR A 309 -14.29 0.38 -20.91
CA TYR A 309 -13.50 1.60 -20.80
C TYR A 309 -12.33 1.58 -21.78
N SER A 310 -11.91 2.76 -22.20
CA SER A 310 -10.61 3.00 -22.81
C SER A 310 -9.83 3.90 -21.86
N LEU A 311 -8.68 3.46 -21.42
CA LEU A 311 -7.84 4.17 -20.46
C LEU A 311 -6.62 4.73 -21.17
N ASP A 312 -6.34 6.00 -20.95
CA ASP A 312 -5.03 6.56 -21.26
C ASP A 312 -4.19 6.47 -19.99
N ILE A 313 -3.02 5.84 -20.06
CA ILE A 313 -2.24 5.52 -18.88
C ILE A 313 -0.85 6.16 -18.90
N HIS A 314 -0.31 6.38 -17.70
CA HIS A 314 1.09 6.67 -17.48
C HIS A 314 1.83 5.36 -17.20
N GLY A 315 2.92 5.14 -17.92
CA GLY A 315 3.72 3.93 -17.74
C GLY A 315 3.17 2.72 -18.49
N SER A 316 3.51 1.53 -18.03
CA SER A 316 3.21 0.27 -18.71
C SER A 316 1.88 -0.35 -18.26
N LEU A 317 1.37 -1.25 -19.10
CA LEU A 317 0.22 -2.08 -18.78
C LEU A 317 0.40 -2.85 -17.45
N GLU A 318 1.62 -3.33 -17.17
CA GLU A 318 1.93 -4.06 -15.92
C GLU A 318 1.74 -3.16 -14.67
N ASN A 319 2.09 -1.86 -14.77
CA ASN A 319 1.84 -0.90 -13.69
C ASN A 319 0.33 -0.71 -13.46
N LEU A 320 -0.45 -0.60 -14.55
CA LEU A 320 -1.91 -0.50 -14.46
C LEU A 320 -2.52 -1.75 -13.83
N GLU A 321 -2.16 -2.95 -14.29
CA GLU A 321 -2.65 -4.21 -13.73
C GLU A 321 -2.34 -4.34 -12.25
N SER A 322 -1.12 -3.97 -11.85
CA SER A 322 -0.71 -3.94 -10.45
C SER A 322 -1.56 -2.98 -9.62
N ALA A 323 -1.84 -1.78 -10.12
CA ALA A 323 -2.68 -0.79 -9.45
C ALA A 323 -4.14 -1.25 -9.34
N LEU A 324 -4.70 -1.84 -10.40
CA LEU A 324 -6.08 -2.38 -10.41
C LEU A 324 -6.27 -3.49 -9.38
N VAL A 325 -5.28 -4.36 -9.20
CA VAL A 325 -5.34 -5.44 -8.20
C VAL A 325 -5.19 -4.89 -6.78
N LEU A 326 -4.23 -3.95 -6.56
CA LEU A 326 -4.00 -3.33 -5.24
C LEU A 326 -5.21 -2.54 -4.74
N GLY A 327 -5.92 -1.84 -5.60
CA GLY A 327 -7.07 -1.03 -5.20
C GLY A 327 -8.26 -1.83 -4.63
N GLY A 328 -8.25 -3.16 -4.80
CA GLY A 328 -9.18 -4.09 -4.15
C GLY A 328 -10.64 -3.96 -4.59
N LEU A 329 -11.01 -2.94 -5.37
CA LEU A 329 -12.36 -2.72 -5.88
C LEU A 329 -12.69 -3.69 -7.04
N LEU A 330 -11.67 -4.05 -7.79
CA LEU A 330 -11.75 -4.96 -8.92
C LEU A 330 -10.99 -6.25 -8.64
N SER A 331 -11.44 -7.37 -9.22
CA SER A 331 -10.71 -8.63 -9.25
C SER A 331 -10.48 -9.02 -10.69
N SER A 332 -9.28 -9.51 -11.02
CA SER A 332 -9.02 -10.09 -12.33
C SER A 332 -10.04 -11.19 -12.58
N ALA A 333 -10.81 -11.07 -13.65
CA ALA A 333 -11.63 -12.17 -14.13
C ALA A 333 -10.68 -13.11 -14.88
N GLU A 334 -10.60 -14.36 -14.44
CA GLU A 334 -9.81 -15.38 -15.12
C GLU A 334 -10.26 -15.40 -16.58
N THR A 335 -9.36 -15.04 -17.47
CA THR A 335 -9.67 -15.04 -18.91
C THR A 335 -9.96 -16.49 -19.30
N ALA A 336 -11.23 -16.82 -19.50
CA ALA A 336 -11.57 -18.08 -20.15
C ALA A 336 -10.78 -18.11 -21.46
N ALA A 337 -9.89 -19.08 -21.59
CA ALA A 337 -9.06 -19.24 -22.79
C ALA A 337 -9.94 -19.04 -24.02
N PRO A 338 -9.57 -18.19 -24.99
CA PRO A 338 -10.35 -17.98 -26.17
C PRO A 338 -10.56 -19.36 -26.86
N SER A 339 -11.80 -19.79 -26.89
CA SER A 339 -12.19 -20.96 -27.68
C SER A 339 -11.69 -20.69 -29.11
N ALA A 340 -10.72 -21.47 -29.57
CA ALA A 340 -10.14 -21.36 -30.88
C ALA A 340 -11.24 -21.55 -31.93
N VAL A 341 -11.82 -20.46 -32.38
CA VAL A 341 -12.57 -20.44 -33.63
C VAL A 341 -11.55 -20.39 -34.75
N SER A 342 -11.26 -21.53 -35.32
CA SER A 342 -10.49 -21.65 -36.55
C SER A 342 -11.18 -20.83 -37.65
N GLY A 343 -10.66 -19.66 -37.93
CA GLY A 343 -11.03 -18.80 -39.03
C GLY A 343 -9.82 -17.99 -39.46
N ASN A 344 -9.22 -18.37 -40.59
CA ASN A 344 -8.18 -17.62 -41.28
C ASN A 344 -8.64 -16.17 -41.50
N ALA A 345 -8.13 -15.24 -40.71
CA ALA A 345 -8.17 -13.80 -40.99
C ALA A 345 -6.77 -13.23 -40.81
N SER A 346 -6.29 -12.68 -41.90
CA SER A 346 -4.99 -12.03 -42.12
C SER A 346 -4.67 -11.02 -41.00
N ALA A 347 -3.48 -11.11 -40.44
CA ALA A 347 -2.95 -10.22 -39.41
C ALA A 347 -2.73 -8.81 -39.99
N ALA A 348 -3.67 -7.91 -39.73
CA ALA A 348 -3.46 -6.45 -39.75
C ALA A 348 -4.48 -5.81 -38.78
N GLY A 349 -4.02 -5.35 -37.61
CA GLY A 349 -4.82 -4.58 -36.67
C GLY A 349 -5.61 -5.40 -35.63
N ALA A 350 -5.01 -6.41 -35.01
CA ALA A 350 -5.62 -7.04 -33.85
C ALA A 350 -5.67 -6.02 -32.70
N ILE A 351 -6.87 -5.55 -32.35
CA ILE A 351 -7.11 -4.81 -31.12
C ILE A 351 -6.68 -5.74 -29.98
N PRO A 352 -5.78 -5.31 -29.07
CA PRO A 352 -5.40 -6.14 -27.92
C PRO A 352 -6.65 -6.58 -27.18
N ALA A 353 -6.68 -7.81 -26.71
CA ALA A 353 -7.79 -8.30 -25.91
C ALA A 353 -7.95 -7.38 -24.69
N PRO A 354 -9.17 -6.92 -24.36
CA PRO A 354 -9.37 -6.02 -23.22
C PRO A 354 -8.95 -6.70 -21.93
N LEU A 355 -8.38 -5.92 -21.01
CA LEU A 355 -8.23 -6.35 -19.62
C LEU A 355 -9.61 -6.67 -19.06
N HIS A 356 -9.75 -7.81 -18.41
CA HIS A 356 -11.05 -8.27 -17.91
C HIS A 356 -11.06 -8.37 -16.40
N TYR A 357 -11.93 -7.60 -15.78
CA TYR A 357 -12.07 -7.50 -14.32
C TYR A 357 -13.54 -7.60 -13.91
N SER A 358 -13.79 -7.99 -12.65
CA SER A 358 -15.11 -7.99 -12.05
C SER A 358 -15.14 -7.05 -10.85
N TYR A 359 -16.22 -6.27 -10.74
CA TYR A 359 -16.48 -5.42 -9.57
C TYR A 359 -16.79 -6.28 -8.33
N LYS A 360 -16.14 -5.95 -7.21
CA LYS A 360 -16.41 -6.59 -5.91
C LYS A 360 -17.48 -5.80 -5.17
N HIS A 361 -18.60 -6.46 -4.87
CA HIS A 361 -19.73 -5.87 -4.14
C HIS A 361 -19.44 -5.63 -2.66
#